data_d5a6e537a1f04a5a23b12507db0ffeeb
#
_entry.id   d5a6e537a1f04a5a23b12507db0ffeeb
#
_cell.length_a   1.000
_cell.length_b   1.000
_cell.length_c   1.000
_cell.angle_alpha   90.00
_cell.angle_beta   90.00
_cell.angle_gamma   90.00
#
_symmetry.space_group_name_H-M   'P 1'
#
loop_
_entity.id
_entity.type
_entity.pdbx_description
1 polymer ?
#
loop_
_entity_poly.entity_id
_entity_poly.type
_entity_poly.pdbx_seq_one_letter_code
_entity_poly.pdbx_strand_id
1 'polypeptide(L)'
;MNQSHKRSFIAVLIFIGFLLFMAFWGIDLILGAYAGHKLSKLAERHHLDIRYDKIRLMGLSTVRMEGLTVIPVDADTLIHADRLQAKLELGRLLLLTPSIESVQADNLHIHFIKKGERANFDFLYKPSNHPGEPVETAVDDKERDYARKAERSLSLLFNLLPGNALVHDLCVSYSNKGDELILEIPELNLANNQFSTHINSTENGVRSEWICEGSLSDKERLVKARLYADEHTKIPLPFLEYRWGASVRFDTLAFELKGPKIEEDIQSLLGSAYVSGLTIHQERISPDTVLLDKGSIHFRTNIGKNYIELDSVSDIRFNHLDFHPYLKIVKDTSWQITASVNKRDFPADQLFSSLPKGLFYNLEGLRTEGTLSYHFRLDLDFGQVDSLILESTLKAKG
;
A
#
# COMPACT_ATOMS: atom_id res chain seq x y z
N MET A 1 30.91 52.72 -28.97
CA MET A 1 30.31 51.41 -29.31
C MET A 1 29.31 51.67 -30.44
N ASN A 2 29.66 51.16 -31.61
CA ASN A 2 29.00 51.52 -32.90
C ASN A 2 27.53 51.05 -32.89
N GLN A 3 26.63 51.88 -33.43
CA GLN A 3 25.19 51.58 -33.52
C GLN A 3 24.88 50.25 -34.26
N SER A 4 25.75 49.80 -35.12
CA SER A 4 25.63 48.50 -35.82
C SER A 4 25.77 47.33 -34.91
N HIS A 5 26.68 47.33 -33.92
CA HIS A 5 26.86 46.27 -32.95
C HIS A 5 25.70 46.12 -31.96
N LYS A 6 25.04 47.25 -31.59
CA LYS A 6 23.81 47.21 -30.77
C LYS A 6 22.63 46.55 -31.50
N ARG A 7 22.48 46.84 -32.81
CA ARG A 7 21.40 46.22 -33.62
C ARG A 7 21.64 44.72 -33.83
N SER A 8 22.88 44.30 -34.09
CA SER A 8 23.21 42.87 -34.21
C SER A 8 23.02 42.12 -32.87
N PHE A 9 23.39 42.75 -31.75
CA PHE A 9 23.20 42.15 -30.43
C PHE A 9 21.69 41.95 -30.05
N ILE A 10 20.86 42.97 -30.36
CA ILE A 10 19.40 42.89 -30.17
C ILE A 10 18.80 41.80 -31.08
N ALA A 11 19.23 41.71 -32.34
CA ALA A 11 18.75 40.68 -33.27
C ALA A 11 19.08 39.28 -32.81
N VAL A 12 20.30 39.05 -32.26
CA VAL A 12 20.69 37.78 -31.69
C VAL A 12 19.89 37.44 -30.45
N LEU A 13 19.62 38.42 -29.56
CA LEU A 13 18.77 38.21 -28.39
C LEU A 13 17.29 37.87 -28.77
N ILE A 14 16.74 38.53 -29.78
CA ILE A 14 15.40 38.23 -30.29
C ILE A 14 15.37 36.83 -30.92
N PHE A 15 16.44 36.44 -31.67
CA PHE A 15 16.53 35.13 -32.29
C PHE A 15 16.66 34.03 -31.24
N ILE A 16 17.48 34.21 -30.17
CA ILE A 16 17.58 33.29 -29.04
C ILE A 16 16.24 33.20 -28.31
N GLY A 17 15.58 34.35 -28.07
CA GLY A 17 14.24 34.38 -27.46
C GLY A 17 13.19 33.64 -28.28
N PHE A 18 13.25 33.77 -29.63
CA PHE A 18 12.38 33.04 -30.54
C PHE A 18 12.68 31.53 -30.57
N LEU A 19 13.93 31.14 -30.55
CA LEU A 19 14.32 29.73 -30.45
C LEU A 19 13.89 29.11 -29.13
N LEU A 20 14.04 29.83 -28.02
CA LEU A 20 13.56 29.40 -26.71
C LEU A 20 12.01 29.30 -26.69
N PHE A 21 11.31 30.24 -27.30
CA PHE A 21 9.85 30.21 -27.43
C PHE A 21 9.37 29.04 -28.28
N MET A 22 10.02 28.77 -29.43
CA MET A 22 9.73 27.63 -30.30
C MET A 22 10.06 26.29 -29.63
N ALA A 23 11.18 26.22 -28.88
CA ALA A 23 11.49 25.06 -28.06
C ALA A 23 10.46 24.83 -26.96
N PHE A 24 10.02 25.89 -26.30
CA PHE A 24 8.97 25.83 -25.28
C PHE A 24 7.64 25.31 -25.83
N TRP A 25 7.22 25.79 -26.99
CA TRP A 25 5.99 25.38 -27.66
C TRP A 25 6.06 23.94 -28.21
N GLY A 26 7.24 23.55 -28.72
CA GLY A 26 7.50 22.20 -29.20
C GLY A 26 7.55 21.17 -28.07
N ILE A 27 8.06 21.55 -26.91
CA ILE A 27 8.11 20.69 -25.72
C ILE A 27 6.71 20.35 -25.20
N ASP A 28 5.76 21.31 -25.20
CA ASP A 28 4.36 21.08 -24.81
C ASP A 28 3.70 20.01 -25.70
N LEU A 29 3.94 20.07 -27.03
CA LEU A 29 3.41 19.11 -27.99
C LEU A 29 4.01 17.70 -27.79
N ILE A 30 5.33 17.64 -27.56
CA ILE A 30 6.07 16.38 -27.37
C ILE A 30 5.68 15.74 -26.04
N LEU A 31 5.60 16.51 -24.96
CA LEU A 31 5.20 16.01 -23.65
C LEU A 31 3.75 15.55 -23.62
N GLY A 32 2.84 16.31 -24.26
CA GLY A 32 1.45 15.90 -24.40
C GLY A 32 1.31 14.58 -25.16
N ALA A 33 2.04 14.42 -26.28
CA ALA A 33 2.04 13.20 -27.07
C ALA A 33 2.67 12.02 -26.28
N TYR A 34 3.77 12.25 -25.56
CA TYR A 34 4.43 11.22 -24.75
C TYR A 34 3.56 10.79 -23.55
N ALA A 35 2.99 11.74 -22.83
CA ALA A 35 2.07 11.45 -21.72
C ALA A 35 0.82 10.71 -22.22
N GLY A 36 0.22 11.17 -23.33
CA GLY A 36 -0.92 10.51 -23.96
C GLY A 36 -0.58 9.07 -24.36
N HIS A 37 0.57 8.81 -24.97
CA HIS A 37 1.00 7.47 -25.34
C HIS A 37 1.23 6.56 -24.13
N LYS A 38 1.79 7.07 -23.02
CA LYS A 38 1.95 6.31 -21.78
C LYS A 38 0.61 6.01 -21.12
N LEU A 39 -0.31 6.98 -21.11
CA LEU A 39 -1.66 6.80 -20.58
C LEU A 39 -2.45 5.79 -21.42
N SER A 40 -2.36 5.86 -22.76
CA SER A 40 -3.00 4.87 -23.64
C SER A 40 -2.50 3.45 -23.39
N LYS A 41 -1.18 3.26 -23.25
CA LYS A 41 -0.63 1.93 -22.89
C LYS A 41 -1.12 1.43 -21.53
N LEU A 42 -1.24 2.33 -20.53
CA LEU A 42 -1.78 1.98 -19.22
C LEU A 42 -3.25 1.60 -19.33
N ALA A 43 -4.02 2.40 -20.09
CA ALA A 43 -5.42 2.16 -20.37
C ALA A 43 -5.66 0.79 -21.03
N GLU A 44 -4.92 0.49 -22.09
CA GLU A 44 -4.98 -0.80 -22.78
C GLU A 44 -4.62 -1.96 -21.84
N ARG A 45 -3.52 -1.82 -21.10
CA ARG A 45 -3.02 -2.88 -20.22
C ARG A 45 -3.98 -3.25 -19.09
N HIS A 46 -4.73 -2.29 -18.58
CA HIS A 46 -5.63 -2.49 -17.44
C HIS A 46 -7.11 -2.42 -17.81
N HIS A 47 -7.44 -2.37 -19.12
CA HIS A 47 -8.82 -2.22 -19.62
C HIS A 47 -9.53 -1.01 -19.01
N LEU A 48 -8.85 0.15 -19.03
CA LEU A 48 -9.34 1.42 -18.53
C LEU A 48 -9.62 2.37 -19.69
N ASP A 49 -10.64 3.18 -19.57
CA ASP A 49 -10.87 4.38 -20.39
C ASP A 49 -10.36 5.59 -19.61
N ILE A 50 -9.26 6.16 -20.06
CA ILE A 50 -8.63 7.34 -19.43
C ILE A 50 -8.87 8.55 -20.32
N ARG A 51 -9.65 9.49 -19.83
CA ARG A 51 -9.98 10.74 -20.51
C ARG A 51 -9.38 11.91 -19.76
N TYR A 52 -9.03 12.95 -20.49
CA TYR A 52 -8.58 14.23 -19.95
C TYR A 52 -8.88 15.35 -20.95
N ASP A 53 -9.14 16.54 -20.44
CA ASP A 53 -9.44 17.68 -21.30
C ASP A 53 -8.16 18.27 -21.89
N LYS A 54 -7.12 18.38 -21.07
CA LYS A 54 -5.90 19.06 -21.45
C LYS A 54 -4.69 18.65 -20.65
N ILE A 55 -3.54 18.53 -21.33
CA ILE A 55 -2.22 18.41 -20.72
C ILE A 55 -1.37 19.60 -21.18
N ARG A 56 -0.72 20.27 -20.25
CA ARG A 56 0.15 21.41 -20.51
C ARG A 56 1.42 21.36 -19.67
N LEU A 57 2.51 21.87 -20.23
CA LEU A 57 3.71 22.19 -19.47
C LEU A 57 3.59 23.62 -18.93
N MET A 58 3.71 23.78 -17.62
CA MET A 58 3.72 25.05 -16.94
C MET A 58 5.17 25.38 -16.53
N GLY A 59 5.76 26.35 -17.21
CA GLY A 59 7.19 26.65 -17.02
C GLY A 59 8.10 25.54 -17.58
N LEU A 60 9.19 25.23 -16.87
CA LEU A 60 10.22 24.28 -17.36
C LEU A 60 10.05 22.84 -16.84
N SER A 61 9.26 22.64 -15.78
CA SER A 61 9.26 21.35 -15.07
C SER A 61 7.90 20.95 -14.50
N THR A 62 6.85 21.74 -14.66
CA THR A 62 5.53 21.40 -14.10
C THR A 62 4.60 20.94 -15.21
N VAL A 63 4.14 19.70 -15.14
CA VAL A 63 3.09 19.16 -16.02
C VAL A 63 1.75 19.33 -15.31
N ARG A 64 0.79 19.95 -15.99
CA ARG A 64 -0.60 20.09 -15.54
C ARG A 64 -1.52 19.29 -16.45
N MET A 65 -2.40 18.53 -15.83
CA MET A 65 -3.50 17.81 -16.46
C MET A 65 -4.83 18.35 -15.90
N GLU A 66 -5.79 18.59 -16.76
CA GLU A 66 -7.12 19.11 -16.43
C GLU A 66 -8.18 18.10 -16.87
N GLY A 67 -9.24 17.90 -16.05
CA GLY A 67 -10.40 17.06 -16.35
C GLY A 67 -10.09 15.57 -16.45
N LEU A 68 -9.15 15.06 -15.62
CA LEU A 68 -8.84 13.63 -15.64
C LEU A 68 -10.05 12.82 -15.19
N THR A 69 -10.40 11.81 -15.97
CA THR A 69 -11.41 10.81 -15.62
C THR A 69 -10.90 9.42 -15.98
N VAL A 70 -11.00 8.48 -15.04
CA VAL A 70 -10.61 7.07 -15.24
C VAL A 70 -11.84 6.19 -15.03
N ILE A 71 -12.19 5.45 -16.06
CA ILE A 71 -13.37 4.59 -16.09
C ILE A 71 -12.92 3.18 -16.48
N PRO A 72 -13.05 2.16 -15.61
CA PRO A 72 -12.82 0.77 -16.00
C PRO A 72 -13.88 0.33 -17.03
N VAL A 73 -13.48 -0.53 -17.97
CA VAL A 73 -14.40 -0.99 -19.03
C VAL A 73 -15.63 -1.65 -18.41
N ASP A 74 -16.80 -1.28 -18.92
CA ASP A 74 -18.12 -1.74 -18.45
C ASP A 74 -18.41 -1.43 -16.95
N ALA A 75 -17.83 -0.38 -16.41
CA ALA A 75 -18.02 0.01 -15.02
C ALA A 75 -18.24 1.52 -14.85
N ASP A 76 -18.58 1.93 -13.62
CA ASP A 76 -18.74 3.34 -13.27
C ASP A 76 -17.37 4.04 -13.15
N THR A 77 -17.36 5.35 -13.20
CA THR A 77 -16.17 6.18 -12.98
C THR A 77 -15.50 5.81 -11.68
N LEU A 78 -14.19 5.51 -11.75
CA LEU A 78 -13.38 5.20 -10.59
C LEU A 78 -12.67 6.43 -10.04
N ILE A 79 -12.06 7.25 -10.91
CA ILE A 79 -11.31 8.45 -10.52
C ILE A 79 -11.76 9.63 -11.37
N HIS A 80 -11.95 10.76 -10.71
CA HIS A 80 -12.12 12.06 -11.34
C HIS A 80 -11.25 13.09 -10.62
N ALA A 81 -10.61 13.98 -11.37
CA ALA A 81 -9.84 15.09 -10.82
C ALA A 81 -9.95 16.29 -11.75
N ASP A 82 -10.30 17.44 -11.18
CA ASP A 82 -10.37 18.68 -11.97
C ASP A 82 -8.98 19.10 -12.42
N ARG A 83 -7.99 18.97 -11.53
CA ARG A 83 -6.62 19.37 -11.83
C ARG A 83 -5.62 18.45 -11.13
N LEU A 84 -4.65 18.00 -11.89
CA LEU A 84 -3.44 17.35 -11.40
C LEU A 84 -2.22 18.11 -11.88
N GLN A 85 -1.26 18.37 -11.00
CA GLN A 85 0.02 18.98 -11.34
C GLN A 85 1.15 18.14 -10.75
N ALA A 86 2.15 17.89 -11.57
CA ALA A 86 3.39 17.24 -11.14
C ALA A 86 4.55 18.16 -11.48
N LYS A 87 5.31 18.58 -10.48
CA LYS A 87 6.57 19.30 -10.65
C LYS A 87 7.71 18.32 -10.64
N LEU A 88 8.51 18.37 -11.68
CA LEU A 88 9.68 17.51 -11.86
C LEU A 88 10.95 18.24 -11.40
N GLU A 89 11.90 17.49 -10.84
CA GLU A 89 13.24 18.03 -10.52
C GLU A 89 14.00 18.39 -11.80
N LEU A 90 14.26 19.67 -12.03
CA LEU A 90 14.95 20.17 -13.24
C LEU A 90 16.34 19.53 -13.45
N GLY A 91 17.11 19.36 -12.37
CA GLY A 91 18.44 18.77 -12.45
C GLY A 91 18.41 17.33 -12.96
N ARG A 92 17.46 16.52 -12.49
CA ARG A 92 17.28 15.14 -12.92
C ARG A 92 16.62 15.03 -14.29
N LEU A 93 15.76 15.98 -14.64
CA LEU A 93 15.15 16.06 -15.96
C LEU A 93 16.23 16.26 -17.05
N LEU A 94 17.23 17.11 -16.80
CA LEU A 94 18.37 17.31 -17.69
C LEU A 94 19.25 16.06 -17.84
N LEU A 95 19.27 15.18 -16.84
CA LEU A 95 19.98 13.90 -16.85
C LEU A 95 19.14 12.74 -17.41
N LEU A 96 17.96 13.02 -17.98
CA LEU A 96 16.99 12.03 -18.49
C LEU A 96 16.53 11.01 -17.46
N THR A 97 16.61 11.34 -16.16
CA THR A 97 16.13 10.53 -15.05
C THR A 97 15.04 11.29 -14.29
N PRO A 98 13.83 11.44 -14.85
CA PRO A 98 12.79 12.28 -14.25
C PRO A 98 12.42 11.79 -12.84
N SER A 99 12.33 12.73 -11.90
CA SER A 99 11.90 12.53 -10.54
C SER A 99 10.84 13.57 -10.20
N ILE A 100 9.83 13.17 -9.45
CA ILE A 100 8.73 14.06 -9.03
C ILE A 100 9.19 14.80 -7.77
N GLU A 101 9.27 16.13 -7.84
CA GLU A 101 9.56 17.01 -6.70
C GLU A 101 8.32 17.21 -5.83
N SER A 102 7.19 17.52 -6.49
CA SER A 102 5.91 17.71 -5.80
C SER A 102 4.73 17.34 -6.68
N VAL A 103 3.63 16.98 -6.02
CA VAL A 103 2.32 16.72 -6.64
C VAL A 103 1.28 17.63 -6.02
N GLN A 104 0.41 18.20 -6.84
CA GLN A 104 -0.78 18.92 -6.41
C GLN A 104 -1.99 18.35 -7.13
N ALA A 105 -3.09 18.13 -6.39
CA ALA A 105 -4.36 17.72 -6.93
C ALA A 105 -5.48 18.60 -6.35
N ASP A 106 -6.44 18.97 -7.18
CA ASP A 106 -7.61 19.73 -6.78
C ASP A 106 -8.85 18.93 -7.19
N ASN A 107 -9.84 18.85 -6.29
CA ASN A 107 -11.11 18.17 -6.46
C ASN A 107 -10.93 16.71 -6.96
N LEU A 108 -10.19 15.92 -6.16
CA LEU A 108 -9.90 14.53 -6.48
C LEU A 108 -10.96 13.61 -5.87
N HIS A 109 -11.74 12.97 -6.73
CA HIS A 109 -12.77 12.00 -6.34
C HIS A 109 -12.34 10.58 -6.73
N ILE A 110 -12.45 9.65 -5.78
CA ILE A 110 -12.19 8.22 -5.99
C ILE A 110 -13.43 7.46 -5.55
N HIS A 111 -14.11 6.78 -6.48
CA HIS A 111 -15.36 6.08 -6.23
C HIS A 111 -15.18 4.58 -6.37
N PHE A 112 -15.26 3.86 -5.27
CA PHE A 112 -15.27 2.40 -5.24
C PHE A 112 -16.72 1.91 -5.22
N ILE A 113 -17.21 1.40 -6.34
CA ILE A 113 -18.61 1.01 -6.50
C ILE A 113 -18.69 -0.49 -6.76
N LYS A 114 -19.46 -1.21 -5.94
CA LYS A 114 -19.79 -2.60 -6.13
C LYS A 114 -21.28 -2.77 -6.47
N LYS A 115 -21.56 -3.42 -7.61
CA LYS A 115 -22.92 -3.75 -8.07
C LYS A 115 -23.03 -5.27 -8.23
N GLY A 116 -23.66 -5.94 -7.26
CA GLY A 116 -23.76 -7.39 -7.24
C GLY A 116 -22.40 -8.07 -7.06
N GLU A 117 -21.99 -8.88 -8.07
CA GLU A 117 -20.70 -9.57 -8.05
C GLU A 117 -19.57 -8.81 -8.76
N ARG A 118 -19.86 -7.64 -9.35
CA ARG A 118 -18.89 -6.81 -10.07
C ARG A 118 -18.60 -5.53 -9.31
N ALA A 119 -17.33 -5.11 -9.37
CA ALA A 119 -16.91 -3.83 -8.83
C ALA A 119 -16.07 -3.07 -9.87
N ASN A 120 -16.14 -1.72 -9.84
CA ASN A 120 -15.34 -0.89 -10.74
C ASN A 120 -13.83 -0.93 -10.40
N PHE A 121 -13.44 -1.62 -9.36
CA PHE A 121 -12.06 -1.85 -8.93
C PHE A 121 -11.61 -3.31 -9.01
N ASP A 122 -12.37 -4.20 -9.64
CA ASP A 122 -12.03 -5.63 -9.79
C ASP A 122 -10.70 -5.86 -10.51
N PHE A 123 -10.33 -4.97 -11.44
CA PHE A 123 -9.07 -5.05 -12.18
C PHE A 123 -7.82 -4.94 -11.28
N LEU A 124 -7.94 -4.38 -10.08
CA LEU A 124 -6.83 -4.32 -9.10
C LEU A 124 -6.48 -5.71 -8.53
N TYR A 125 -7.42 -6.66 -8.59
CA TYR A 125 -7.28 -7.98 -7.98
C TYR A 125 -7.21 -9.12 -9.00
N LYS A 126 -7.59 -8.86 -10.26
CA LYS A 126 -7.51 -9.83 -11.35
C LYS A 126 -6.20 -9.60 -12.11
N PRO A 127 -5.33 -10.62 -12.25
CA PRO A 127 -4.24 -10.51 -13.21
C PRO A 127 -4.83 -10.25 -14.59
N SER A 128 -4.26 -9.30 -15.33
CA SER A 128 -4.66 -9.06 -16.72
C SER A 128 -4.31 -10.32 -17.54
N ASN A 129 -5.29 -11.19 -17.73
CA ASN A 129 -5.16 -12.25 -18.70
C ASN A 129 -5.23 -11.60 -20.08
N HIS A 130 -4.09 -11.34 -20.69
CA HIS A 130 -4.03 -11.01 -22.10
C HIS A 130 -4.46 -12.26 -22.88
N PRO A 131 -5.50 -12.18 -23.75
CA PRO A 131 -5.74 -13.22 -24.74
C PRO A 131 -4.56 -13.17 -25.73
N GLY A 132 -3.58 -14.05 -25.57
CA GLY A 132 -2.43 -14.14 -26.46
C GLY A 132 -1.05 -14.15 -25.80
N GLU A 133 -0.93 -13.85 -24.49
CA GLU A 133 0.29 -14.24 -23.80
C GLU A 133 0.21 -15.75 -23.49
N PRO A 134 1.25 -16.54 -23.86
CA PRO A 134 1.30 -17.95 -23.48
C PRO A 134 1.19 -17.99 -21.95
N VAL A 135 0.28 -18.80 -21.43
CA VAL A 135 0.33 -19.24 -20.04
C VAL A 135 1.78 -19.65 -19.81
N GLU A 136 2.51 -18.92 -18.95
CA GLU A 136 3.89 -19.22 -18.59
C GLU A 136 3.97 -20.61 -17.97
N THR A 137 3.91 -21.61 -18.84
CA THR A 137 4.33 -22.98 -18.57
C THR A 137 5.82 -23.04 -18.87
N ALA A 138 6.61 -23.08 -17.85
CA ALA A 138 8.07 -23.09 -17.78
C ALA A 138 8.68 -21.70 -17.52
N VAL A 139 8.61 -21.28 -16.26
CA VAL A 139 9.43 -20.22 -15.72
C VAL A 139 10.89 -20.66 -15.81
N ASP A 140 11.65 -20.05 -16.71
CA ASP A 140 13.10 -20.23 -16.83
C ASP A 140 13.76 -19.88 -15.49
N ASP A 141 14.67 -20.69 -15.00
CA ASP A 141 15.35 -20.53 -13.69
C ASP A 141 16.06 -19.19 -13.51
N LYS A 142 16.27 -18.43 -14.60
CA LYS A 142 16.83 -17.08 -14.59
C LYS A 142 15.87 -16.01 -14.07
N GLU A 143 14.57 -16.26 -14.02
CA GLU A 143 13.57 -15.29 -13.53
C GLU A 143 13.22 -15.40 -12.03
N ARG A 144 13.77 -16.38 -11.32
CA ARG A 144 13.43 -16.66 -9.91
C ARG A 144 14.32 -15.92 -8.92
N ASP A 145 14.51 -14.62 -9.10
CA ASP A 145 15.22 -13.80 -8.13
C ASP A 145 14.20 -12.95 -7.34
N TYR A 146 13.70 -13.51 -6.23
CA TYR A 146 12.72 -12.83 -5.39
C TYR A 146 13.27 -11.57 -4.75
N ALA A 147 14.57 -11.56 -4.37
CA ALA A 147 15.21 -10.39 -3.79
C ALA A 147 15.22 -9.22 -4.77
N ARG A 148 15.63 -9.47 -6.01
CA ARG A 148 15.63 -8.42 -7.04
C ARG A 148 14.23 -7.99 -7.47
N LYS A 149 13.25 -8.92 -7.48
CA LYS A 149 11.85 -8.55 -7.74
C LYS A 149 11.30 -7.65 -6.63
N ALA A 150 11.55 -8.00 -5.35
CA ALA A 150 11.17 -7.19 -4.21
C ALA A 150 11.86 -5.81 -4.24
N GLU A 151 13.17 -5.76 -4.49
CA GLU A 151 13.91 -4.50 -4.61
C GLU A 151 13.34 -3.61 -5.72
N ARG A 152 13.02 -4.17 -6.91
CA ARG A 152 12.40 -3.40 -8.00
C ARG A 152 11.04 -2.83 -7.60
N SER A 153 10.21 -3.63 -6.93
CA SER A 153 8.89 -3.20 -6.46
C SER A 153 9.00 -2.10 -5.39
N LEU A 154 9.91 -2.24 -4.44
CA LEU A 154 10.16 -1.24 -3.41
C LEU A 154 10.75 0.03 -4.01
N SER A 155 11.73 -0.09 -4.90
CA SER A 155 12.31 1.06 -5.59
C SER A 155 11.26 1.81 -6.40
N LEU A 156 10.35 1.11 -7.08
CA LEU A 156 9.24 1.74 -7.78
C LEU A 156 8.32 2.48 -6.79
N LEU A 157 7.94 1.82 -5.69
CA LEU A 157 7.09 2.43 -4.66
C LEU A 157 7.72 3.71 -4.12
N PHE A 158 8.96 3.64 -3.64
CA PHE A 158 9.62 4.79 -3.01
C PHE A 158 9.98 5.90 -4.00
N ASN A 159 10.33 5.56 -5.24
CA ASN A 159 10.61 6.57 -6.29
C ASN A 159 9.34 7.31 -6.76
N LEU A 160 8.15 6.73 -6.56
CA LEU A 160 6.89 7.38 -6.88
C LEU A 160 6.38 8.28 -5.74
N LEU A 161 6.95 8.17 -4.53
CA LEU A 161 6.57 9.04 -3.43
C LEU A 161 7.09 10.46 -3.68
N PRO A 162 6.20 11.46 -3.78
CA PRO A 162 6.63 12.84 -3.90
C PRO A 162 7.25 13.31 -2.59
N GLY A 163 8.27 14.17 -2.66
CA GLY A 163 8.83 14.82 -1.47
C GLY A 163 7.84 15.80 -0.81
N ASN A 164 6.93 16.35 -1.62
CA ASN A 164 5.83 17.21 -1.18
C ASN A 164 4.57 16.88 -1.98
N ALA A 165 3.42 16.90 -1.32
CA ALA A 165 2.13 16.75 -1.98
C ALA A 165 1.09 17.65 -1.31
N LEU A 166 0.25 18.26 -2.13
CA LEU A 166 -0.87 19.07 -1.67
C LEU A 166 -2.12 18.63 -2.41
N VAL A 167 -3.09 18.10 -1.69
CA VAL A 167 -4.37 17.70 -2.27
C VAL A 167 -5.47 18.49 -1.59
N HIS A 168 -6.23 19.22 -2.38
CA HIS A 168 -7.42 19.93 -1.93
C HIS A 168 -8.66 19.17 -2.36
N ASP A 169 -9.64 19.08 -1.47
CA ASP A 169 -10.94 18.47 -1.70
C ASP A 169 -10.83 17.03 -2.24
N LEU A 170 -10.16 16.15 -1.46
CA LEU A 170 -10.14 14.72 -1.74
C LEU A 170 -11.40 14.06 -1.18
N CYS A 171 -12.16 13.40 -2.04
CA CYS A 171 -13.30 12.57 -1.65
C CYS A 171 -13.05 11.11 -2.06
N VAL A 172 -13.14 10.20 -1.11
CA VAL A 172 -13.10 8.76 -1.35
C VAL A 172 -14.42 8.15 -0.93
N SER A 173 -15.12 7.50 -1.84
CA SER A 173 -16.39 6.84 -1.52
C SER A 173 -16.34 5.35 -1.83
N TYR A 174 -17.06 4.58 -1.02
CA TYR A 174 -17.32 3.17 -1.24
C TYR A 174 -18.81 2.90 -1.13
N SER A 175 -19.38 2.21 -2.12
CA SER A 175 -20.78 1.80 -2.09
C SER A 175 -20.96 0.33 -2.47
N ASN A 176 -21.82 -0.39 -1.71
CA ASN A 176 -22.14 -1.81 -1.92
C ASN A 176 -23.54 -2.13 -1.36
N LYS A 177 -24.48 -2.54 -2.22
CA LYS A 177 -25.82 -3.01 -1.83
C LYS A 177 -26.63 -2.08 -0.90
N GLY A 178 -26.37 -0.78 -0.97
CA GLY A 178 -27.02 0.22 -0.10
C GLY A 178 -26.16 0.67 1.08
N ASP A 179 -25.06 -0.01 1.37
CA ASP A 179 -24.06 0.49 2.31
C ASP A 179 -23.18 1.52 1.60
N GLU A 180 -22.95 2.64 2.26
CA GLU A 180 -22.16 3.74 1.76
C GLU A 180 -21.18 4.24 2.81
N LEU A 181 -19.93 4.43 2.40
CA LEU A 181 -18.89 5.12 3.17
C LEU A 181 -18.33 6.25 2.32
N ILE A 182 -18.37 7.46 2.82
CA ILE A 182 -17.79 8.65 2.19
C ILE A 182 -16.73 9.20 3.15
N LEU A 183 -15.53 9.43 2.62
CA LEU A 183 -14.40 10.05 3.31
C LEU A 183 -14.08 11.35 2.58
N GLU A 184 -14.23 12.46 3.27
CA GLU A 184 -13.92 13.80 2.76
C GLU A 184 -12.69 14.34 3.49
N ILE A 185 -11.67 14.70 2.73
CA ILE A 185 -10.41 15.23 3.21
C ILE A 185 -10.24 16.61 2.58
N PRO A 186 -10.59 17.70 3.30
CA PRO A 186 -10.53 19.06 2.74
C PRO A 186 -9.12 19.43 2.28
N GLU A 187 -8.10 19.05 3.05
CA GLU A 187 -6.71 19.28 2.69
C GLU A 187 -5.82 18.16 3.21
N LEU A 188 -5.01 17.62 2.30
CA LEU A 188 -3.91 16.71 2.63
C LEU A 188 -2.61 17.39 2.19
N ASN A 189 -1.80 17.79 3.16
CA ASN A 189 -0.53 18.45 2.94
C ASN A 189 0.61 17.56 3.43
N LEU A 190 1.39 17.03 2.48
CA LEU A 190 2.65 16.35 2.75
C LEU A 190 3.78 17.35 2.56
N ALA A 191 4.39 17.78 3.65
CA ALA A 191 5.52 18.70 3.67
C ALA A 191 6.63 18.18 4.57
N ASN A 192 7.88 18.31 4.15
CA ASN A 192 9.03 17.80 4.89
C ASN A 192 8.89 16.31 5.28
N ASN A 193 8.35 15.51 4.36
CA ASN A 193 8.10 14.08 4.56
C ASN A 193 7.06 13.74 5.66
N GLN A 194 6.28 14.69 6.14
CA GLN A 194 5.26 14.48 7.17
C GLN A 194 3.90 14.98 6.68
N PHE A 195 2.86 14.33 7.13
CA PHE A 195 1.48 14.75 6.90
C PHE A 195 0.64 14.53 8.15
N SER A 196 -0.37 15.38 8.31
CA SER A 196 -1.45 15.19 9.27
C SER A 196 -2.72 15.78 8.65
N THR A 197 -3.81 15.02 8.66
CA THR A 197 -5.08 15.47 8.07
C THR A 197 -6.26 14.96 8.87
N HIS A 198 -7.35 15.74 8.82
CA HIS A 198 -8.66 15.36 9.32
C HIS A 198 -9.47 14.74 8.17
N ILE A 199 -10.19 13.70 8.48
CA ILE A 199 -11.05 12.96 7.55
C ILE A 199 -12.47 13.02 8.09
N ASN A 200 -13.36 13.71 7.40
CA ASN A 200 -14.79 13.66 7.67
C ASN A 200 -15.34 12.39 7.04
N SER A 201 -15.82 11.49 7.88
CA SER A 201 -16.39 10.21 7.45
C SER A 201 -17.90 10.23 7.57
N THR A 202 -18.58 9.74 6.54
CA THR A 202 -20.03 9.47 6.59
C THR A 202 -20.26 8.02 6.22
N GLU A 203 -20.71 7.20 7.18
CA GLU A 203 -21.07 5.79 6.98
C GLU A 203 -22.59 5.63 7.14
N ASN A 204 -23.30 5.28 6.07
CA ASN A 204 -24.75 5.10 6.04
C ASN A 204 -25.51 6.28 6.70
N GLY A 205 -25.03 7.52 6.44
CA GLY A 205 -25.59 8.75 6.99
C GLY A 205 -25.10 9.13 8.39
N VAL A 206 -24.31 8.28 9.07
CA VAL A 206 -23.70 8.58 10.37
C VAL A 206 -22.36 9.25 10.14
N ARG A 207 -22.18 10.45 10.71
CA ARG A 207 -20.92 11.23 10.59
C ARG A 207 -19.98 10.90 11.73
N SER A 208 -18.69 10.83 11.41
CA SER A 208 -17.60 10.72 12.35
C SER A 208 -16.36 11.43 11.82
N GLU A 209 -15.42 11.75 12.69
CA GLU A 209 -14.17 12.40 12.35
C GLU A 209 -13.01 11.45 12.66
N TRP A 210 -12.09 11.29 11.69
CA TRP A 210 -10.89 10.51 11.84
C TRP A 210 -9.67 11.39 11.61
N ILE A 211 -8.55 11.00 12.18
CA ILE A 211 -7.28 11.67 12.01
C ILE A 211 -6.31 10.67 11.37
N CYS A 212 -5.65 11.11 10.32
CA CYS A 212 -4.57 10.36 9.66
C CYS A 212 -3.28 11.17 9.70
N GLU A 213 -2.25 10.62 10.27
CA GLU A 213 -0.93 11.24 10.38
C GLU A 213 0.17 10.27 9.97
N GLY A 214 1.30 10.78 9.51
CA GLY A 214 2.40 9.91 9.13
C GLY A 214 3.57 10.62 8.49
N SER A 215 4.46 9.80 7.95
CA SER A 215 5.64 10.27 7.21
C SER A 215 5.95 9.36 6.03
N LEU A 216 6.43 9.98 4.96
CA LEU A 216 6.87 9.31 3.73
C LEU A 216 8.27 9.81 3.42
N SER A 217 9.25 8.91 3.28
CA SER A 217 10.63 9.26 2.95
C SER A 217 11.17 8.33 1.87
N ASP A 218 11.44 8.89 0.70
CA ASP A 218 12.12 8.21 -0.40
C ASP A 218 13.59 7.89 -0.05
N LYS A 219 14.27 8.83 0.61
CA LYS A 219 15.68 8.69 0.99
C LYS A 219 15.91 7.59 2.02
N GLU A 220 15.05 7.53 3.04
CA GLU A 220 15.10 6.52 4.10
C GLU A 220 14.37 5.23 3.70
N ARG A 221 13.66 5.27 2.59
CA ARG A 221 12.76 4.20 2.11
C ARG A 221 11.83 3.74 3.23
N LEU A 222 11.13 4.71 3.80
CA LEU A 222 10.31 4.58 4.99
C LEU A 222 8.91 5.14 4.74
N VAL A 223 7.91 4.36 5.12
CA VAL A 223 6.50 4.77 5.17
C VAL A 223 5.99 4.54 6.58
N LYS A 224 5.40 5.55 7.18
CA LYS A 224 4.67 5.44 8.46
C LYS A 224 3.29 6.05 8.28
N ALA A 225 2.28 5.43 8.82
CA ALA A 225 0.96 6.01 8.93
C ALA A 225 0.25 5.55 10.20
N ARG A 226 -0.56 6.43 10.74
CA ARG A 226 -1.45 6.16 11.85
C ARG A 226 -2.82 6.75 11.54
N LEU A 227 -3.85 5.93 11.66
CA LEU A 227 -5.23 6.29 11.47
C LEU A 227 -5.99 5.99 12.77
N TYR A 228 -6.71 6.96 13.30
CA TYR A 228 -7.49 6.82 14.52
C TYR A 228 -8.76 7.65 14.47
N ALA A 229 -9.79 7.16 15.09
CA ALA A 229 -11.06 7.86 15.22
C ALA A 229 -11.05 8.72 16.49
N ASP A 230 -11.88 9.76 16.48
CA ASP A 230 -12.24 10.45 17.71
C ASP A 230 -13.05 9.53 18.64
N GLU A 231 -13.15 9.88 19.91
CA GLU A 231 -13.74 9.04 20.95
C GLU A 231 -15.14 8.50 20.54
N HIS A 232 -15.36 7.19 20.74
CA HIS A 232 -16.62 6.45 20.57
C HIS A 232 -17.00 5.96 19.17
N THR A 233 -16.24 6.23 18.12
CA THR A 233 -16.49 5.66 16.79
C THR A 233 -15.39 4.69 16.38
N LYS A 234 -15.76 3.62 15.66
CA LYS A 234 -14.78 2.68 15.08
C LYS A 234 -14.70 2.86 13.59
N ILE A 235 -13.48 2.84 13.07
CA ILE A 235 -13.22 2.96 11.64
C ILE A 235 -13.51 1.63 10.95
N PRO A 236 -14.41 1.57 9.96
CA PRO A 236 -14.70 0.34 9.22
C PRO A 236 -13.66 0.07 8.11
N LEU A 237 -13.50 -1.21 7.77
CA LEU A 237 -12.72 -1.67 6.62
C LEU A 237 -13.64 -2.39 5.60
N PRO A 238 -14.44 -1.66 4.81
CA PRO A 238 -15.44 -2.24 3.93
C PRO A 238 -14.88 -3.16 2.85
N PHE A 239 -13.63 -2.95 2.43
CA PHE A 239 -12.96 -3.83 1.46
C PHE A 239 -12.72 -5.25 1.98
N LEU A 240 -12.57 -5.44 3.29
CA LEU A 240 -12.44 -6.76 3.90
C LEU A 240 -13.77 -7.51 3.88
N GLU A 241 -14.87 -6.80 4.11
CA GLU A 241 -16.20 -7.37 3.97
C GLU A 241 -16.48 -7.81 2.53
N TYR A 242 -16.12 -6.98 1.56
CA TYR A 242 -16.18 -7.35 0.16
C TYR A 242 -15.39 -8.62 -0.17
N ARG A 243 -14.14 -8.71 0.29
CA ARG A 243 -13.21 -9.77 -0.08
C ARG A 243 -13.45 -11.07 0.66
N TRP A 244 -13.77 -10.99 1.95
CA TRP A 244 -13.80 -12.13 2.86
C TRP A 244 -15.13 -12.32 3.58
N GLY A 245 -16.10 -11.44 3.39
CA GLY A 245 -17.38 -11.44 4.10
C GLY A 245 -17.22 -11.16 5.59
N ALA A 246 -16.17 -10.43 5.98
CA ALA A 246 -15.85 -10.11 7.36
C ALA A 246 -16.04 -8.61 7.61
N SER A 247 -16.98 -8.24 8.48
CA SER A 247 -17.10 -6.87 8.97
C SER A 247 -15.99 -6.61 9.99
N VAL A 248 -15.08 -5.71 9.64
CA VAL A 248 -13.90 -5.38 10.46
C VAL A 248 -13.91 -3.91 10.80
N ARG A 249 -13.78 -3.59 12.10
CA ARG A 249 -13.70 -2.22 12.61
C ARG A 249 -12.57 -2.11 13.65
N PHE A 250 -12.01 -0.93 13.81
CA PHE A 250 -10.93 -0.67 14.77
C PHE A 250 -10.97 0.77 15.29
N ASP A 251 -10.32 1.04 16.41
CA ASP A 251 -10.16 2.39 16.97
C ASP A 251 -8.92 3.07 16.43
N THR A 252 -7.79 2.36 16.40
CA THR A 252 -6.50 2.85 15.87
C THR A 252 -5.83 1.78 15.04
N LEU A 253 -5.30 2.16 13.89
CA LEU A 253 -4.39 1.37 13.07
C LEU A 253 -3.13 2.18 12.79
N ALA A 254 -1.97 1.61 13.10
CA ALA A 254 -0.69 2.22 12.76
C ALA A 254 0.20 1.21 12.08
N PHE A 255 1.00 1.66 11.14
CA PHE A 255 2.01 0.82 10.51
C PHE A 255 3.28 1.62 10.16
N GLU A 256 4.38 0.90 10.13
CA GLU A 256 5.66 1.37 9.65
C GLU A 256 6.26 0.30 8.75
N LEU A 257 6.78 0.71 7.60
CA LEU A 257 7.50 -0.16 6.68
C LEU A 257 8.78 0.53 6.23
N LYS A 258 9.90 -0.15 6.41
CA LYS A 258 11.22 0.26 5.93
C LYS A 258 11.79 -0.81 5.02
N GLY A 259 12.17 -0.43 3.80
CA GLY A 259 12.77 -1.31 2.80
C GLY A 259 14.16 -0.82 2.41
N PRO A 260 15.22 -1.07 3.21
CA PRO A 260 16.57 -0.66 2.85
C PRO A 260 16.95 -1.22 1.47
N LYS A 261 17.99 -0.67 0.84
CA LYS A 261 18.50 -1.20 -0.42
C LYS A 261 19.00 -2.64 -0.22
N ILE A 262 18.98 -3.39 -1.32
CA ILE A 262 19.48 -4.77 -1.33
C ILE A 262 20.96 -4.82 -0.93
N GLU A 263 21.30 -5.73 -0.03
CA GLU A 263 22.67 -6.00 0.43
C GLU A 263 22.95 -7.50 0.28
N GLU A 264 24.10 -7.87 -0.29
CA GLU A 264 24.54 -9.26 -0.48
C GLU A 264 23.46 -10.16 -1.14
N ASP A 265 22.74 -9.63 -2.14
CA ASP A 265 21.62 -10.30 -2.83
C ASP A 265 20.43 -10.65 -1.89
N ILE A 266 20.33 -10.01 -0.72
CA ILE A 266 19.22 -10.13 0.21
C ILE A 266 18.48 -8.78 0.29
N GLN A 267 17.18 -8.81 0.05
CA GLN A 267 16.28 -7.69 0.30
C GLN A 267 15.65 -7.84 1.66
N SER A 268 16.02 -6.99 2.59
CA SER A 268 15.38 -6.95 3.92
C SER A 268 14.17 -6.02 3.92
N LEU A 269 13.12 -6.42 4.64
CA LEU A 269 11.97 -5.60 4.99
C LEU A 269 11.83 -5.56 6.51
N LEU A 270 11.77 -4.37 7.05
CA LEU A 270 11.53 -4.13 8.47
C LEU A 270 10.18 -3.44 8.60
N GLY A 271 9.35 -3.92 9.47
CA GLY A 271 8.06 -3.28 9.64
C GLY A 271 7.45 -3.50 11.01
N SER A 272 6.48 -2.68 11.31
CA SER A 272 5.61 -2.85 12.46
C SER A 272 4.17 -2.50 12.07
N ALA A 273 3.21 -3.16 12.71
CA ALA A 273 1.83 -2.75 12.67
C ALA A 273 1.25 -2.84 14.10
N TYR A 274 0.31 -1.96 14.38
CA TYR A 274 -0.41 -1.90 15.64
C TYR A 274 -1.87 -1.64 15.37
N VAL A 275 -2.73 -2.33 16.10
CA VAL A 275 -4.17 -2.12 16.06
C VAL A 275 -4.71 -2.10 17.49
N SER A 276 -5.70 -1.24 17.75
CA SER A 276 -6.47 -1.27 18.99
C SER A 276 -7.96 -1.28 18.72
N GLY A 277 -8.70 -1.87 19.64
CA GLY A 277 -10.15 -1.96 19.57
C GLY A 277 -10.66 -2.70 18.32
N LEU A 278 -9.89 -3.67 17.83
CA LEU A 278 -10.25 -4.44 16.63
C LEU A 278 -11.48 -5.31 16.93
N THR A 279 -12.52 -5.14 16.11
CA THR A 279 -13.70 -6.00 16.10
C THR A 279 -13.83 -6.68 14.75
N ILE A 280 -14.09 -7.98 14.78
CA ILE A 280 -14.29 -8.81 13.58
C ILE A 280 -15.60 -9.57 13.74
N HIS A 281 -16.51 -9.40 12.81
CA HIS A 281 -17.71 -10.20 12.72
C HIS A 281 -17.68 -11.01 11.42
N GLN A 282 -17.62 -12.31 11.55
CA GLN A 282 -17.62 -13.25 10.42
C GLN A 282 -18.09 -14.62 10.90
N GLU A 283 -19.28 -15.05 10.44
CA GLU A 283 -19.97 -16.25 10.91
C GLU A 283 -19.15 -17.54 10.84
N ARG A 284 -18.20 -17.64 9.90
CA ARG A 284 -17.30 -18.81 9.79
C ARG A 284 -16.21 -18.84 10.86
N ILE A 285 -15.91 -17.70 11.49
CA ILE A 285 -14.91 -17.59 12.55
C ILE A 285 -15.59 -17.78 13.90
N SER A 286 -16.66 -17.01 14.14
CA SER A 286 -17.46 -17.08 15.36
C SER A 286 -18.88 -16.55 15.09
N PRO A 287 -19.93 -17.11 15.73
CA PRO A 287 -21.26 -16.52 15.73
C PRO A 287 -21.29 -15.14 16.40
N ASP A 288 -20.38 -14.91 17.36
CA ASP A 288 -20.24 -13.65 18.08
C ASP A 288 -19.19 -12.76 17.45
N THR A 289 -19.26 -11.46 17.71
CA THR A 289 -18.23 -10.52 17.31
C THR A 289 -16.95 -10.75 18.12
N VAL A 290 -15.86 -11.04 17.43
CA VAL A 290 -14.54 -11.21 18.04
C VAL A 290 -13.94 -9.85 18.33
N LEU A 291 -13.51 -9.64 19.58
CA LEU A 291 -12.88 -8.39 20.05
C LEU A 291 -11.41 -8.66 20.44
N LEU A 292 -10.52 -7.91 19.84
CA LEU A 292 -9.11 -7.83 20.21
C LEU A 292 -8.81 -6.41 20.71
N ASP A 293 -8.48 -6.27 22.00
CA ASP A 293 -8.21 -4.96 22.60
C ASP A 293 -6.97 -4.31 21.99
N LYS A 294 -5.86 -5.07 21.85
CA LYS A 294 -4.61 -4.61 21.27
C LYS A 294 -3.92 -5.73 20.50
N GLY A 295 -3.44 -5.40 19.31
CA GLY A 295 -2.58 -6.27 18.51
C GLY A 295 -1.37 -5.51 17.99
N SER A 296 -0.21 -6.15 17.94
CA SER A 296 0.96 -5.59 17.27
C SER A 296 1.81 -6.69 16.65
N ILE A 297 2.48 -6.32 15.59
CA ILE A 297 3.51 -7.12 14.95
C ILE A 297 4.73 -6.25 14.67
N HIS A 298 5.90 -6.75 15.02
CA HIS A 298 7.18 -6.23 14.53
C HIS A 298 7.81 -7.36 13.73
N PHE A 299 8.23 -7.06 12.53
CA PHE A 299 8.77 -8.10 11.67
C PHE A 299 10.06 -7.67 10.97
N ARG A 300 10.94 -8.64 10.80
CA ARG A 300 12.05 -8.60 9.87
C ARG A 300 11.86 -9.74 8.89
N THR A 301 11.73 -9.39 7.61
CA THR A 301 11.62 -10.36 6.53
C THR A 301 12.85 -10.23 5.65
N ASN A 302 13.54 -11.34 5.40
CA ASN A 302 14.66 -11.42 4.48
C ASN A 302 14.20 -12.16 3.21
N ILE A 303 14.41 -11.54 2.06
CA ILE A 303 14.03 -12.09 0.75
C ILE A 303 15.31 -12.35 -0.01
N GLY A 304 15.67 -13.60 -0.17
CA GLY A 304 16.80 -14.03 -0.98
C GLY A 304 16.40 -14.36 -2.42
N LYS A 305 17.32 -14.99 -3.14
CA LYS A 305 17.10 -15.36 -4.54
C LYS A 305 15.90 -16.30 -4.70
N ASN A 306 15.79 -17.33 -3.85
CA ASN A 306 14.79 -18.39 -3.93
C ASN A 306 14.05 -18.63 -2.61
N TYR A 307 14.13 -17.70 -1.64
CA TYR A 307 13.49 -17.86 -0.35
C TYR A 307 12.91 -16.55 0.18
N ILE A 308 11.94 -16.70 1.07
CA ILE A 308 11.39 -15.63 1.92
C ILE A 308 11.46 -16.14 3.36
N GLU A 309 12.01 -15.34 4.26
CA GLU A 309 12.22 -15.70 5.65
C GLU A 309 11.69 -14.60 6.58
N LEU A 310 10.79 -14.97 7.47
CA LEU A 310 10.43 -14.16 8.63
C LEU A 310 11.40 -14.53 9.74
N ASP A 311 12.27 -13.59 10.09
CA ASP A 311 13.32 -13.81 11.10
C ASP A 311 12.70 -13.98 12.51
N SER A 312 13.30 -14.82 13.32
CA SER A 312 12.90 -15.10 14.71
C SER A 312 13.00 -13.89 15.67
N VAL A 313 13.65 -12.80 15.24
CA VAL A 313 13.58 -11.52 15.97
C VAL A 313 12.23 -10.81 15.81
N SER A 314 11.37 -11.31 14.91
CA SER A 314 10.02 -10.82 14.75
C SER A 314 9.17 -11.20 15.96
N ASP A 315 8.28 -10.31 16.38
CA ASP A 315 7.31 -10.57 17.44
C ASP A 315 5.88 -10.28 16.99
N ILE A 316 4.96 -11.11 17.40
CA ILE A 316 3.52 -10.90 17.27
C ILE A 316 2.97 -10.83 18.69
N ARG A 317 2.21 -9.78 18.98
CA ARG A 317 1.58 -9.60 20.29
C ARG A 317 0.09 -9.41 20.12
N PHE A 318 -0.69 -10.11 20.89
CA PHE A 318 -2.12 -9.85 21.03
C PHE A 318 -2.48 -9.78 22.51
N ASN A 319 -3.10 -8.68 22.89
CA ASN A 319 -3.34 -8.31 24.27
C ASN A 319 -2.04 -8.38 25.12
N HIS A 320 -1.95 -9.33 26.01
CA HIS A 320 -0.78 -9.52 26.91
C HIS A 320 0.14 -10.64 26.49
N LEU A 321 -0.18 -11.38 25.40
CA LEU A 321 0.57 -12.54 24.96
C LEU A 321 1.42 -12.18 23.74
N ASP A 322 2.70 -12.50 23.79
CA ASP A 322 3.66 -12.31 22.71
C ASP A 322 4.21 -13.65 22.21
N PHE A 323 4.54 -13.71 20.92
CA PHE A 323 5.19 -14.85 20.28
C PHE A 323 6.29 -14.37 19.34
N HIS A 324 7.34 -15.18 19.22
CA HIS A 324 8.43 -14.96 18.27
C HIS A 324 8.38 -16.07 17.20
N PRO A 325 7.61 -15.87 16.13
CA PRO A 325 7.53 -16.85 15.06
C PRO A 325 8.75 -16.79 14.16
N TYR A 326 9.15 -17.95 13.69
CA TYR A 326 10.07 -18.11 12.58
C TYR A 326 9.34 -18.78 11.43
N LEU A 327 9.51 -18.28 10.21
CA LEU A 327 8.97 -18.88 8.99
C LEU A 327 9.98 -18.72 7.86
N LYS A 328 10.30 -19.82 7.18
CA LYS A 328 11.08 -19.79 5.96
C LYS A 328 10.39 -20.59 4.87
N ILE A 329 10.23 -19.96 3.72
CA ILE A 329 9.67 -20.57 2.53
C ILE A 329 10.76 -20.54 1.46
N VAL A 330 11.13 -21.70 0.98
CA VAL A 330 12.15 -21.87 -0.07
C VAL A 330 11.48 -22.46 -1.30
N LYS A 331 11.82 -21.96 -2.47
CA LYS A 331 11.47 -22.54 -3.76
C LYS A 331 12.74 -22.98 -4.46
N ASP A 332 12.99 -24.26 -4.41
CA ASP A 332 14.05 -24.91 -5.18
C ASP A 332 13.42 -25.80 -6.25
N THR A 333 13.66 -27.07 -6.27
CA THR A 333 12.95 -28.07 -7.10
C THR A 333 11.49 -28.20 -6.66
N SER A 334 11.24 -28.14 -5.36
CA SER A 334 9.91 -28.11 -4.72
C SER A 334 9.75 -26.90 -3.83
N TRP A 335 8.54 -26.67 -3.32
CA TRP A 335 8.29 -25.72 -2.24
C TRP A 335 8.63 -26.39 -0.90
N GLN A 336 9.42 -25.71 -0.08
CA GLN A 336 9.77 -26.13 1.26
C GLN A 336 9.34 -25.05 2.24
N ILE A 337 8.68 -25.46 3.32
CA ILE A 337 8.21 -24.57 4.39
C ILE A 337 8.77 -25.07 5.71
N THR A 338 9.51 -24.22 6.40
CA THR A 338 9.93 -24.42 7.79
C THR A 338 9.28 -23.33 8.64
N ALA A 339 8.56 -23.71 9.69
CA ALA A 339 7.99 -22.78 10.64
C ALA A 339 8.20 -23.26 12.07
N SER A 340 8.40 -22.32 12.99
CA SER A 340 8.49 -22.64 14.41
C SER A 340 8.03 -21.48 15.28
N VAL A 341 7.49 -21.85 16.45
CA VAL A 341 7.19 -20.93 17.55
C VAL A 341 7.62 -21.61 18.84
N ASN A 342 8.37 -20.91 19.67
CA ASN A 342 8.80 -21.46 20.96
C ASN A 342 8.61 -20.40 22.05
N LYS A 343 7.70 -20.67 22.98
CA LYS A 343 7.46 -19.82 24.14
C LYS A 343 7.55 -20.65 25.41
N ARG A 344 8.53 -20.35 26.21
CA ARG A 344 8.83 -21.11 27.45
C ARG A 344 8.34 -20.36 28.68
N ASP A 345 7.85 -21.11 29.66
CA ASP A 345 7.60 -20.71 31.05
C ASP A 345 6.86 -19.34 31.16
N PHE A 346 5.69 -19.25 30.56
CA PHE A 346 4.81 -18.08 30.70
C PHE A 346 3.59 -18.40 31.59
N PRO A 347 3.03 -17.40 32.30
CA PRO A 347 1.86 -17.63 33.16
C PRO A 347 0.66 -18.18 32.38
N ALA A 348 0.02 -19.22 32.89
CA ALA A 348 -1.17 -19.79 32.25
C ALA A 348 -2.30 -18.77 32.12
N ASP A 349 -2.49 -17.93 33.12
CA ASP A 349 -3.47 -16.83 33.11
C ASP A 349 -3.19 -15.81 31.97
N GLN A 350 -1.93 -15.59 31.60
CA GLN A 350 -1.55 -14.72 30.48
C GLN A 350 -2.12 -15.24 29.15
N LEU A 351 -2.17 -16.55 28.91
CA LEU A 351 -2.78 -17.12 27.73
C LEU A 351 -4.27 -16.82 27.68
N PHE A 352 -5.00 -17.23 28.73
CA PHE A 352 -6.46 -17.18 28.75
C PHE A 352 -6.98 -15.74 28.80
N SER A 353 -6.32 -14.86 29.54
CA SER A 353 -6.68 -13.43 29.58
C SER A 353 -6.36 -12.67 28.27
N SER A 354 -5.49 -13.24 27.43
CA SER A 354 -5.13 -12.63 26.14
C SER A 354 -5.99 -13.12 24.99
N LEU A 355 -6.79 -14.17 25.16
CA LEU A 355 -7.65 -14.65 24.08
C LEU A 355 -8.64 -13.57 23.65
N PRO A 356 -8.85 -13.38 22.34
CA PRO A 356 -9.86 -12.46 21.84
C PRO A 356 -11.25 -12.87 22.36
N LYS A 357 -11.99 -11.91 22.91
CA LYS A 357 -13.36 -12.12 23.37
C LYS A 357 -14.25 -12.49 22.17
N GLY A 358 -15.25 -13.32 22.40
CA GLY A 358 -16.16 -13.79 21.36
C GLY A 358 -15.59 -14.90 20.46
N LEU A 359 -14.29 -15.20 20.53
CA LEU A 359 -13.69 -16.31 19.77
C LEU A 359 -13.75 -17.64 20.54
N PHE A 360 -13.56 -17.59 21.85
CA PHE A 360 -13.50 -18.75 22.73
C PHE A 360 -14.42 -18.54 23.94
N TYR A 361 -15.71 -18.37 23.68
CA TYR A 361 -16.71 -18.03 24.71
C TYR A 361 -16.70 -18.97 25.93
N ASN A 362 -16.38 -20.25 25.73
CA ASN A 362 -16.26 -21.26 26.81
C ASN A 362 -15.04 -21.04 27.71
N LEU A 363 -14.09 -20.22 27.31
CA LEU A 363 -12.86 -19.93 28.06
C LEU A 363 -12.84 -18.49 28.60
N GLU A 364 -13.87 -17.70 28.34
CA GLU A 364 -13.96 -16.32 28.82
C GLU A 364 -14.04 -16.31 30.35
N GLY A 365 -13.22 -15.47 30.98
CA GLY A 365 -13.16 -15.36 32.43
C GLY A 365 -12.49 -16.53 33.16
N LEU A 366 -11.94 -17.52 32.43
CA LEU A 366 -11.15 -18.60 33.02
C LEU A 366 -9.90 -18.02 33.69
N ARG A 367 -9.74 -18.28 34.97
CA ARG A 367 -8.51 -17.98 35.72
C ARG A 367 -7.76 -19.25 35.96
N THR A 368 -6.47 -19.23 35.71
CA THR A 368 -5.59 -20.38 35.83
C THR A 368 -4.33 -20.00 36.58
N GLU A 369 -3.82 -20.91 37.35
CA GLU A 369 -2.51 -20.80 38.01
C GLU A 369 -1.50 -21.70 37.32
N GLY A 370 -0.22 -21.49 37.59
CA GLY A 370 0.87 -22.26 37.00
C GLY A 370 1.48 -21.61 35.75
N THR A 371 2.35 -22.37 35.12
CA THR A 371 3.10 -21.93 33.94
C THR A 371 2.86 -22.85 32.76
N LEU A 372 2.87 -22.27 31.57
CA LEU A 372 2.76 -22.97 30.31
C LEU A 372 4.05 -22.82 29.49
N SER A 373 4.37 -23.83 28.70
CA SER A 373 5.39 -23.76 27.66
C SER A 373 4.82 -24.32 26.38
N TYR A 374 4.93 -23.56 25.31
CA TYR A 374 4.43 -23.95 23.98
C TYR A 374 5.58 -24.10 23.00
N HIS A 375 5.57 -25.19 22.26
CA HIS A 375 6.49 -25.47 21.17
C HIS A 375 5.70 -25.93 19.96
N PHE A 376 5.97 -25.29 18.82
CA PHE A 376 5.43 -25.65 17.52
C PHE A 376 6.58 -25.74 16.52
N ARG A 377 6.57 -26.77 15.69
CA ARG A 377 7.48 -26.98 14.56
C ARG A 377 6.74 -27.58 13.38
N LEU A 378 6.97 -27.02 12.22
CA LEU A 378 6.53 -27.53 10.94
C LEU A 378 7.72 -27.55 9.98
N ASP A 379 8.02 -28.72 9.41
CA ASP A 379 8.88 -28.85 8.25
C ASP A 379 8.11 -29.63 7.19
N LEU A 380 7.90 -29.00 6.02
CA LEU A 380 7.13 -29.56 4.91
C LEU A 380 7.89 -29.35 3.60
N ASP A 381 8.12 -30.44 2.88
CA ASP A 381 8.62 -30.43 1.51
C ASP A 381 7.54 -30.98 0.57
N PHE A 382 7.03 -30.14 -0.34
CA PHE A 382 6.00 -30.56 -1.31
C PHE A 382 6.52 -31.53 -2.37
N GLY A 383 7.83 -31.70 -2.50
CA GLY A 383 8.45 -32.73 -3.33
C GLY A 383 8.59 -34.09 -2.62
N GLN A 384 8.49 -34.10 -1.29
CA GLN A 384 8.63 -35.28 -0.43
C GLN A 384 7.62 -35.19 0.72
N VAL A 385 6.34 -35.28 0.41
CA VAL A 385 5.25 -35.07 1.40
C VAL A 385 5.33 -36.05 2.57
N ASP A 386 5.89 -37.23 2.36
CA ASP A 386 6.09 -38.25 3.40
C ASP A 386 7.14 -37.82 4.46
N SER A 387 7.92 -36.76 4.20
CA SER A 387 8.87 -36.17 5.13
C SER A 387 8.29 -35.07 6.04
N LEU A 388 6.96 -34.90 6.06
CA LEU A 388 6.30 -33.92 6.91
C LEU A 388 6.62 -34.13 8.38
N ILE A 389 7.16 -33.10 9.02
CA ILE A 389 7.29 -33.01 10.48
C ILE A 389 6.31 -31.97 10.96
N LEU A 390 5.36 -32.36 11.79
CA LEU A 390 4.43 -31.47 12.47
C LEU A 390 4.42 -31.79 13.95
N GLU A 391 4.99 -30.94 14.75
CA GLU A 391 5.05 -31.07 16.20
C GLU A 391 4.34 -29.90 16.86
N SER A 392 3.42 -30.16 17.76
CA SER A 392 2.79 -29.17 18.61
C SER A 392 2.70 -29.69 20.03
N THR A 393 3.36 -29.02 20.96
CA THR A 393 3.45 -29.45 22.35
C THR A 393 3.10 -28.29 23.27
N LEU A 394 2.11 -28.50 24.13
CA LEU A 394 1.78 -27.61 25.25
C LEU A 394 2.08 -28.33 26.54
N LYS A 395 2.98 -27.81 27.36
CA LYS A 395 3.31 -28.32 28.67
C LYS A 395 2.79 -27.37 29.73
N ALA A 396 2.15 -27.92 30.76
CA ALA A 396 1.69 -27.20 31.93
C ALA A 396 2.44 -27.68 33.18
N LYS A 397 2.79 -26.74 34.06
CA LYS A 397 3.35 -27.01 35.41
C LYS A 397 2.50 -26.22 36.39
N GLY A 398 1.96 -26.87 37.37
CA GLY A 398 1.20 -26.31 38.48
C GLY A 398 2.06 -26.06 39.70
#